data_a0621bae6af9e1c9cdd0a7cee9002469
#
_entry.id   a0621bae6af9e1c9cdd0a7cee9002469
#
_cell.length_a   1.000
_cell.length_b   1.000
_cell.length_c   1.000
_cell.angle_alpha   90.00
_cell.angle_beta   90.00
_cell.angle_gamma   90.00
#
_symmetry.space_group_name_H-M   'P 1'
#
loop_
_entity.id
_entity.type
_entity.pdbx_description
1 polymer ?
#
loop_
_entity_poly.entity_id
_entity_poly.type
_entity_poly.pdbx_seq_one_letter_code
_entity_poly.pdbx_strand_id
1 'polypeptide(L)'
;MKKILAVIAAAVLCFGAFAQEEEKEMKTGWSFGVLPTATYSVDNGFQAGAFGDVYYYGDGGTYPDPLHKISWEGSYFLHSHRMRLYLAYDSKYLIPNMRVNASVTYMTDPLYSIWGFNGAAATQNYDVWGNRDMYAPGTTDNVNYYGMSREMLRILANFQGRITDNLNWAAGMNFWKWNLGAMKDNGVDVNGNKQFYNTTATLYNFLSNSGVLTDAEKNGGISLELNAGLVYDTRDMEAAPNKGIWAEAYLNGNFIGTPYLKACMYFRHYISIPIPIPAGNPVFAYRLALQHTIAGETPLYMVQNNPLLVQRNMISEGFGSSNTIRGLRENRILADGMAWANTELRIKLVKFTLANQYFYIAVNPFFDAGIITKPYKADAMAKIAAPDGKVYDPVFNALTGTTDPIYDPAKIKTLIYSGGAGLKIAMNQNFIVSADFAKCFTPGMDAGLWIGIGINYQF
;
A
#
# COMPACT_ATOMS: atom_id res chain seq x y z
N MET A 1 1.38 -15.24 -19.29
CA MET A 1 -0.08 -15.46 -19.40
C MET A 1 -0.51 -16.83 -18.86
N LYS A 2 -0.02 -17.99 -19.35
CA LYS A 2 -0.44 -19.33 -18.83
C LYS A 2 -0.21 -19.51 -17.32
N LYS A 3 0.88 -19.01 -16.75
CA LYS A 3 1.17 -19.08 -15.30
C LYS A 3 0.25 -18.18 -14.46
N ILE A 4 -0.20 -17.03 -14.99
CA ILE A 4 -1.13 -16.12 -14.30
C ILE A 4 -2.53 -16.70 -14.28
N LEU A 5 -2.98 -17.27 -15.40
CA LEU A 5 -4.25 -18.00 -15.46
C LEU A 5 -4.28 -19.21 -14.52
N ALA A 6 -3.16 -19.93 -14.36
CA ALA A 6 -3.06 -21.06 -13.45
C ALA A 6 -3.16 -20.63 -11.98
N VAL A 7 -2.61 -19.46 -11.61
CA VAL A 7 -2.72 -18.91 -10.24
C VAL A 7 -4.16 -18.47 -9.95
N ILE A 8 -4.82 -17.83 -10.91
CA ILE A 8 -6.25 -17.45 -10.77
C ILE A 8 -7.12 -18.72 -10.69
N ALA A 9 -6.86 -19.73 -11.52
CA ALA A 9 -7.58 -20.99 -11.49
C ALA A 9 -7.33 -21.78 -10.19
N ALA A 10 -6.10 -21.79 -9.66
CA ALA A 10 -5.78 -22.43 -8.40
C ALA A 10 -6.44 -21.72 -7.20
N ALA A 11 -6.48 -20.38 -7.20
CA ALA A 11 -7.21 -19.62 -6.21
C ALA A 11 -8.72 -19.97 -6.25
N VAL A 12 -9.32 -20.01 -7.43
CA VAL A 12 -10.75 -20.38 -7.61
C VAL A 12 -11.03 -21.83 -7.21
N LEU A 13 -10.12 -22.78 -7.50
CA LEU A 13 -10.28 -24.19 -7.15
C LEU A 13 -10.12 -24.46 -5.65
N CYS A 14 -9.24 -23.74 -4.95
CA CYS A 14 -9.12 -23.82 -3.50
C CYS A 14 -10.40 -23.37 -2.78
N PHE A 15 -11.21 -22.49 -3.37
CA PHE A 15 -12.47 -22.00 -2.79
C PHE A 15 -13.65 -22.97 -2.98
N GLY A 16 -13.62 -23.84 -3.98
CA GLY A 16 -14.68 -24.81 -4.21
C GLY A 16 -14.75 -25.93 -3.17
N ALA A 17 -13.71 -26.14 -2.39
CA ALA A 17 -13.63 -27.25 -1.43
C ALA A 17 -14.27 -26.95 -0.05
N PHE A 18 -14.66 -25.69 0.23
CA PHE A 18 -15.17 -25.28 1.55
C PHE A 18 -16.64 -24.81 1.54
N ALA A 19 -17.36 -24.96 0.43
CA ALA A 19 -18.75 -24.55 0.32
C ALA A 19 -19.67 -25.71 0.64
N GLN A 20 -19.92 -26.00 1.91
CA GLN A 20 -21.10 -26.72 2.37
C GLN A 20 -22.15 -25.68 2.79
N GLU A 21 -23.33 -25.77 2.14
CA GLU A 21 -24.50 -24.99 2.52
C GLU A 21 -25.07 -25.56 3.81
N GLU A 22 -25.09 -24.72 4.86
CA GLU A 22 -26.08 -24.85 5.92
C GLU A 22 -27.06 -23.67 5.75
N GLU A 23 -28.36 -23.96 5.96
CA GLU A 23 -29.38 -22.92 6.20
C GLU A 23 -28.73 -21.81 7.06
N LYS A 24 -29.11 -20.54 6.90
CA LYS A 24 -28.61 -19.41 7.67
C LYS A 24 -28.90 -19.62 9.18
N GLU A 25 -28.33 -20.64 9.76
CA GLU A 25 -28.31 -20.80 11.20
C GLU A 25 -27.51 -19.66 11.81
N MET A 26 -28.11 -19.02 12.78
CA MET A 26 -27.48 -17.98 13.58
C MET A 26 -26.22 -18.56 14.22
N LYS A 27 -25.05 -18.08 13.79
CA LYS A 27 -23.79 -18.58 14.35
C LYS A 27 -23.66 -18.15 15.79
N THR A 28 -23.30 -19.10 16.63
CA THR A 28 -23.01 -18.91 18.07
C THR A 28 -21.60 -19.40 18.39
N GLY A 29 -21.03 -18.93 19.50
CA GLY A 29 -19.72 -19.36 19.95
C GLY A 29 -18.59 -18.97 18.99
N TRP A 30 -17.59 -19.83 18.86
CA TRP A 30 -16.40 -19.60 18.06
C TRP A 30 -16.58 -20.13 16.62
N SER A 31 -16.12 -19.33 15.65
CA SER A 31 -16.00 -19.72 14.24
C SER A 31 -14.65 -19.26 13.71
N PHE A 32 -14.02 -20.02 12.85
CA PHE A 32 -12.73 -19.68 12.26
C PHE A 32 -12.68 -20.02 10.78
N GLY A 33 -11.87 -19.27 10.06
CA GLY A 33 -11.57 -19.53 8.65
C GLY A 33 -10.10 -19.28 8.40
N VAL A 34 -9.48 -20.13 7.59
CA VAL A 34 -8.09 -19.99 7.16
C VAL A 34 -8.03 -20.11 5.66
N LEU A 35 -7.30 -19.20 5.01
CA LEU A 35 -7.15 -19.20 3.56
C LEU A 35 -5.66 -19.05 3.20
N PRO A 36 -5.19 -19.72 2.14
CA PRO A 36 -3.86 -19.47 1.61
C PRO A 36 -3.79 -18.05 1.02
N THR A 37 -2.69 -17.37 1.25
CA THR A 37 -2.37 -16.11 0.56
C THR A 37 -1.60 -16.43 -0.70
N ALA A 38 -2.14 -16.01 -1.85
CA ALA A 38 -1.49 -16.09 -3.15
C ALA A 38 -1.77 -14.79 -3.90
N THR A 39 -0.84 -13.85 -3.83
CA THR A 39 -0.96 -12.56 -4.53
C THR A 39 0.31 -12.27 -5.34
N TYR A 40 0.25 -11.29 -6.20
CA TYR A 40 1.38 -10.87 -7.01
C TYR A 40 1.40 -9.36 -7.18
N SER A 41 2.59 -8.79 -7.07
CA SER A 41 2.85 -7.42 -7.52
C SER A 41 4.16 -7.36 -8.29
N VAL A 42 4.29 -6.37 -9.17
CA VAL A 42 5.54 -6.15 -9.93
C VAL A 42 6.72 -5.75 -9.04
N ASP A 43 6.45 -5.26 -7.84
CA ASP A 43 7.48 -4.79 -6.90
C ASP A 43 8.03 -5.93 -6.04
N ASN A 44 7.14 -6.79 -5.53
CA ASN A 44 7.49 -7.79 -4.53
C ASN A 44 7.48 -9.22 -5.07
N GLY A 45 6.99 -9.41 -6.30
CA GLY A 45 6.81 -10.71 -6.91
C GLY A 45 5.61 -11.47 -6.31
N PHE A 46 5.70 -12.78 -6.31
CA PHE A 46 4.67 -13.66 -5.78
C PHE A 46 4.75 -13.70 -4.25
N GLN A 47 3.60 -13.50 -3.60
CA GLN A 47 3.41 -13.66 -2.15
C GLN A 47 2.80 -15.03 -1.88
N ALA A 48 3.41 -15.79 -1.00
CA ALA A 48 2.90 -17.06 -0.48
C ALA A 48 2.74 -16.97 1.04
N GLY A 49 1.69 -17.58 1.57
CA GLY A 49 1.45 -17.59 3.00
C GLY A 49 0.05 -18.07 3.36
N ALA A 50 -0.39 -17.71 4.54
CA ALA A 50 -1.75 -17.96 5.00
C ALA A 50 -2.26 -16.76 5.81
N PHE A 51 -3.54 -16.53 5.75
CA PHE A 51 -4.25 -15.61 6.63
C PHE A 51 -5.52 -16.26 7.15
N GLY A 52 -5.99 -15.77 8.28
CA GLY A 52 -7.21 -16.30 8.87
C GLY A 52 -7.89 -15.32 9.79
N ASP A 53 -9.17 -15.59 10.00
CA ASP A 53 -10.00 -14.87 10.94
C ASP A 53 -10.60 -15.85 11.95
N VAL A 54 -10.63 -15.44 13.20
CA VAL A 54 -11.34 -16.11 14.30
C VAL A 54 -12.42 -15.16 14.79
N TYR A 55 -13.65 -15.65 14.81
CA TYR A 55 -14.82 -14.90 15.22
C TYR A 55 -15.43 -15.49 16.48
N TYR A 56 -15.91 -14.65 17.36
CA TYR A 56 -16.71 -15.04 18.51
C TYR A 56 -18.07 -14.35 18.47
N TYR A 57 -19.13 -15.10 18.40
CA TYR A 57 -20.51 -14.59 18.26
C TYR A 57 -21.30 -14.64 19.57
N GLY A 58 -20.74 -15.19 20.66
CA GLY A 58 -21.47 -15.37 21.92
C GLY A 58 -22.69 -16.25 21.76
N ASP A 59 -23.84 -15.74 22.16
CA ASP A 59 -25.16 -16.38 21.99
C ASP A 59 -25.77 -16.17 20.58
N GLY A 60 -25.12 -15.40 19.73
CA GLY A 60 -25.58 -15.08 18.38
C GLY A 60 -26.47 -13.85 18.28
N GLY A 61 -26.77 -13.19 19.37
CA GLY A 61 -27.68 -12.03 19.40
C GLY A 61 -27.24 -10.86 18.53
N THR A 62 -25.97 -10.78 18.16
CA THR A 62 -25.42 -9.74 17.27
C THR A 62 -25.15 -10.21 15.84
N TYR A 63 -25.47 -11.46 15.53
CA TYR A 63 -25.23 -12.03 14.19
C TYR A 63 -25.91 -11.18 13.08
N PRO A 64 -25.27 -10.87 11.96
CA PRO A 64 -24.00 -11.41 11.48
C PRO A 64 -22.72 -10.73 12.00
N ASP A 65 -22.81 -9.69 12.81
CA ASP A 65 -21.65 -9.02 13.41
C ASP A 65 -21.09 -9.87 14.57
N PRO A 66 -19.79 -10.24 14.57
CA PRO A 66 -19.18 -10.93 15.71
C PRO A 66 -18.96 -9.97 16.89
N LEU A 67 -19.05 -10.49 18.09
CA LEU A 67 -18.66 -9.74 19.30
C LEU A 67 -17.17 -9.43 19.30
N HIS A 68 -16.35 -10.41 18.87
CA HIS A 68 -14.90 -10.27 18.76
C HIS A 68 -14.40 -10.89 17.48
N LYS A 69 -13.48 -10.21 16.81
CA LYS A 69 -12.77 -10.72 15.64
C LYS A 69 -11.26 -10.63 15.87
N ILE A 70 -10.55 -11.72 15.60
CA ILE A 70 -9.10 -11.77 15.56
C ILE A 70 -8.69 -12.15 14.14
N SER A 71 -7.86 -11.33 13.51
CA SER A 71 -7.31 -11.59 12.18
C SER A 71 -5.80 -11.81 12.29
N TRP A 72 -5.27 -12.74 11.51
CA TRP A 72 -3.84 -12.98 11.45
C TRP A 72 -3.37 -13.26 10.03
N GLU A 73 -2.12 -12.98 9.75
CA GLU A 73 -1.45 -13.30 8.50
C GLU A 73 0.02 -13.63 8.76
N GLY A 74 0.52 -14.67 8.07
CA GLY A 74 1.93 -14.94 7.91
C GLY A 74 2.23 -15.15 6.44
N SER A 75 3.11 -14.32 5.86
CA SER A 75 3.39 -14.36 4.44
C SER A 75 4.84 -14.01 4.11
N TYR A 76 5.28 -14.51 2.94
CA TYR A 76 6.60 -14.31 2.39
C TYR A 76 6.52 -13.97 0.91
N PHE A 77 7.31 -12.98 0.48
CA PHE A 77 7.36 -12.52 -0.90
C PHE A 77 8.62 -13.05 -1.58
N LEU A 78 8.47 -13.78 -2.68
CA LEU A 78 9.57 -14.53 -3.30
C LEU A 78 10.61 -13.65 -3.99
N HIS A 79 10.24 -12.46 -4.47
CA HIS A 79 11.18 -11.59 -5.16
C HIS A 79 11.90 -10.64 -4.21
N SER A 80 11.17 -9.95 -3.36
CA SER A 80 11.74 -8.99 -2.40
C SER A 80 12.27 -9.63 -1.13
N HIS A 81 12.04 -10.94 -0.94
CA HIS A 81 12.34 -11.67 0.31
C HIS A 81 11.70 -11.05 1.56
N ARG A 82 10.67 -10.24 1.36
CA ARG A 82 9.88 -9.62 2.43
C ARG A 82 9.15 -10.70 3.21
N MET A 83 9.22 -10.62 4.53
CA MET A 83 8.36 -11.39 5.45
C MET A 83 7.38 -10.44 6.10
N ARG A 84 6.12 -10.87 6.27
CA ARG A 84 5.10 -10.13 7.01
C ARG A 84 4.38 -11.05 7.98
N LEU A 85 4.33 -10.63 9.24
CA LEU A 85 3.54 -11.23 10.30
C LEU A 85 2.57 -10.18 10.82
N TYR A 86 1.31 -10.55 10.97
CA TYR A 86 0.24 -9.64 11.33
C TYR A 86 -0.74 -10.32 12.27
N LEU A 87 -1.13 -9.63 13.33
CA LEU A 87 -2.18 -10.00 14.26
C LEU A 87 -3.04 -8.78 14.55
N ALA A 88 -4.36 -8.89 14.43
CA ALA A 88 -5.28 -7.82 14.73
C ALA A 88 -6.49 -8.29 15.51
N TYR A 89 -7.01 -7.38 16.28
CA TYR A 89 -8.28 -7.49 16.99
C TYR A 89 -9.22 -6.39 16.56
N ASP A 90 -10.49 -6.69 16.33
CA ASP A 90 -11.54 -5.75 16.00
C ASP A 90 -12.84 -6.12 16.74
N SER A 91 -13.49 -5.13 17.35
CA SER A 91 -14.76 -5.33 18.03
C SER A 91 -15.56 -4.03 18.03
N LYS A 92 -16.86 -4.14 17.75
CA LYS A 92 -17.85 -3.07 17.90
C LYS A 92 -18.54 -3.11 19.28
N TYR A 93 -18.23 -4.13 20.08
CA TYR A 93 -18.97 -4.46 21.31
C TYR A 93 -18.09 -4.51 22.57
N LEU A 94 -16.76 -4.43 22.43
CA LEU A 94 -15.84 -4.44 23.58
C LEU A 94 -16.11 -3.28 24.54
N ILE A 95 -16.38 -2.11 23.98
CA ILE A 95 -16.75 -0.90 24.72
C ILE A 95 -18.08 -0.40 24.13
N PRO A 96 -19.12 -0.13 24.94
CA PRO A 96 -20.41 0.35 24.47
C PRO A 96 -20.28 1.58 23.56
N ASN A 97 -20.96 1.58 22.41
CA ASN A 97 -20.98 2.65 21.41
C ASN A 97 -19.61 2.99 20.79
N MET A 98 -18.64 2.08 20.89
CA MET A 98 -17.29 2.32 20.40
C MET A 98 -16.74 1.08 19.69
N ARG A 99 -16.21 1.27 18.49
CA ARG A 99 -15.40 0.25 17.81
C ARG A 99 -13.96 0.37 18.26
N VAL A 100 -13.36 -0.75 18.61
CA VAL A 100 -11.95 -0.87 19.00
C VAL A 100 -11.23 -1.70 17.96
N ASN A 101 -10.11 -1.20 17.46
CA ASN A 101 -9.22 -1.93 16.59
C ASN A 101 -7.78 -1.85 17.13
N ALA A 102 -7.15 -2.99 17.31
CA ALA A 102 -5.76 -3.06 17.75
C ALA A 102 -4.99 -4.05 16.87
N SER A 103 -3.72 -3.78 16.58
CA SER A 103 -2.90 -4.69 15.79
C SER A 103 -1.42 -4.62 16.13
N VAL A 104 -0.74 -5.74 15.86
CA VAL A 104 0.72 -5.82 15.85
C VAL A 104 1.13 -6.31 14.46
N THR A 105 2.08 -5.61 13.84
CA THR A 105 2.66 -5.99 12.56
C THR A 105 4.17 -6.02 12.67
N TYR A 106 4.78 -7.11 12.24
CA TYR A 106 6.21 -7.21 12.05
C TYR A 106 6.51 -7.48 10.57
N MET A 107 7.46 -6.76 10.01
CA MET A 107 7.84 -6.89 8.61
C MET A 107 9.34 -6.76 8.45
N THR A 108 9.93 -7.64 7.66
CA THR A 108 11.31 -7.51 7.17
C THR A 108 11.28 -7.33 5.66
N ASP A 109 12.15 -6.49 5.13
CA ASP A 109 12.23 -6.20 3.70
C ASP A 109 13.70 -5.98 3.32
N PRO A 110 14.44 -7.04 3.03
CA PRO A 110 15.88 -6.97 2.77
C PRO A 110 16.24 -6.30 1.44
N LEU A 111 15.31 -6.26 0.48
CA LEU A 111 15.47 -5.70 -0.87
C LEU A 111 14.41 -4.60 -1.14
N TYR A 112 14.21 -3.71 -0.19
CA TYR A 112 13.32 -2.56 -0.36
C TYR A 112 13.90 -1.56 -1.36
N SER A 113 13.05 -1.02 -2.24
CA SER A 113 13.48 -0.01 -3.22
C SER A 113 13.13 1.41 -2.76
N ILE A 114 14.16 2.27 -2.67
CA ILE A 114 14.03 3.70 -2.50
C ILE A 114 14.29 4.39 -3.84
N TRP A 115 13.26 4.99 -4.43
CA TRP A 115 13.32 5.56 -5.77
C TRP A 115 13.76 7.04 -5.80
N GLY A 116 14.16 7.59 -4.66
CA GLY A 116 14.42 9.02 -4.49
C GLY A 116 13.19 9.78 -4.03
N PHE A 117 13.27 11.10 -4.04
CA PHE A 117 12.29 11.98 -3.44
C PHE A 117 11.51 12.79 -4.47
N ASN A 118 10.28 13.18 -4.11
CA ASN A 118 9.46 14.12 -4.84
C ASN A 118 9.06 13.67 -6.27
N GLY A 119 8.76 12.40 -6.42
CA GLY A 119 8.12 11.86 -7.62
C GLY A 119 8.92 12.07 -8.89
N ALA A 120 8.40 12.86 -9.85
CA ALA A 120 9.05 13.12 -11.13
C ALA A 120 10.39 13.87 -11.01
N ALA A 121 10.66 14.52 -9.87
CA ALA A 121 11.96 15.13 -9.62
C ALA A 121 13.08 14.10 -9.45
N ALA A 122 12.78 12.90 -8.97
CA ALA A 122 13.74 11.80 -8.88
C ALA A 122 13.80 11.07 -10.22
N THR A 123 14.97 11.09 -10.84
CA THR A 123 15.25 10.35 -12.08
C THR A 123 15.28 8.86 -11.79
N GLN A 124 14.66 8.10 -12.65
CA GLN A 124 14.60 6.65 -12.56
C GLN A 124 15.19 6.04 -13.83
N ASN A 125 16.05 5.05 -13.61
CA ASN A 125 16.49 4.15 -14.66
C ASN A 125 16.30 2.71 -14.18
N TYR A 126 15.38 2.00 -14.82
CA TYR A 126 15.05 0.62 -14.43
C TYR A 126 16.13 -0.38 -14.80
N ASP A 127 17.07 -0.03 -15.69
CA ASP A 127 18.16 -0.91 -16.06
C ASP A 127 19.16 -1.11 -14.91
N VAL A 128 19.26 -0.13 -14.00
CA VAL A 128 20.09 -0.24 -12.78
C VAL A 128 19.34 -0.79 -11.56
N TRP A 129 18.10 -1.24 -11.77
CA TRP A 129 17.27 -1.85 -10.73
C TRP A 129 17.22 -3.37 -10.90
N GLY A 130 18.00 -4.09 -10.08
CA GLY A 130 17.98 -5.55 -10.07
C GLY A 130 18.45 -6.20 -11.37
N ASN A 131 19.19 -5.47 -12.20
CA ASN A 131 19.80 -6.03 -13.40
C ASN A 131 20.96 -6.94 -13.00
N ARG A 132 20.82 -8.24 -13.26
CA ARG A 132 21.78 -9.27 -12.89
C ARG A 132 23.06 -9.22 -13.70
N ASP A 133 23.04 -8.55 -14.83
CA ASP A 133 24.18 -8.42 -15.76
C ASP A 133 24.94 -7.10 -15.54
N MET A 134 24.53 -6.30 -14.54
CA MET A 134 25.18 -5.03 -14.22
C MET A 134 25.99 -5.15 -12.94
N TYR A 135 27.23 -4.69 -12.98
CA TYR A 135 28.18 -4.75 -11.87
C TYR A 135 28.55 -3.35 -11.38
N ALA A 136 28.80 -3.21 -10.10
CA ALA A 136 29.31 -1.97 -9.54
C ALA A 136 30.70 -1.64 -10.10
N PRO A 137 31.02 -0.36 -10.39
CA PRO A 137 32.30 0.01 -10.97
C PRO A 137 33.50 -0.53 -10.19
N GLY A 138 34.37 -1.26 -10.88
CA GLY A 138 35.57 -1.85 -10.27
C GLY A 138 35.35 -3.09 -9.40
N THR A 139 34.17 -3.69 -9.44
CA THR A 139 33.82 -4.90 -8.66
C THR A 139 33.20 -5.98 -9.54
N THR A 140 32.97 -7.15 -8.94
CA THR A 140 32.20 -8.26 -9.53
C THR A 140 30.82 -8.40 -8.90
N ASP A 141 30.43 -7.46 -8.01
CA ASP A 141 29.17 -7.51 -7.29
C ASP A 141 28.04 -6.93 -8.16
N ASN A 142 26.92 -7.59 -8.18
CA ASN A 142 25.72 -7.11 -8.86
C ASN A 142 25.22 -5.80 -8.23
N VAL A 143 24.56 -4.98 -9.03
CA VAL A 143 24.01 -3.71 -8.61
C VAL A 143 22.49 -3.77 -8.48
N ASN A 144 21.99 -3.23 -7.37
CA ASN A 144 20.63 -2.72 -7.26
C ASN A 144 20.72 -1.30 -6.68
N TYR A 145 20.89 -0.33 -7.57
CA TYR A 145 21.14 1.06 -7.19
C TYR A 145 20.10 1.63 -6.24
N TYR A 146 18.83 1.24 -6.40
CA TYR A 146 17.73 1.69 -5.55
C TYR A 146 17.49 0.83 -4.31
N GLY A 147 18.31 -0.20 -4.10
CA GLY A 147 18.14 -1.15 -3.01
C GLY A 147 18.58 -0.62 -1.66
N MET A 148 17.79 -0.88 -0.64
CA MET A 148 18.13 -0.76 0.78
C MET A 148 17.38 -1.83 1.56
N SER A 149 17.66 -1.97 2.86
CA SER A 149 16.90 -2.84 3.74
C SER A 149 16.09 -2.04 4.74
N ARG A 150 14.94 -2.61 5.14
CA ARG A 150 14.13 -2.10 6.25
C ARG A 150 13.52 -3.22 7.05
N GLU A 151 13.28 -2.95 8.32
CA GLU A 151 12.58 -3.82 9.26
C GLU A 151 11.65 -2.96 10.10
N MET A 152 10.45 -3.45 10.36
CA MET A 152 9.39 -2.69 11.02
C MET A 152 8.70 -3.53 12.09
N LEU A 153 8.55 -2.95 13.28
CA LEU A 153 7.55 -3.34 14.26
C LEU A 153 6.55 -2.20 14.42
N ARG A 154 5.26 -2.51 14.28
CA ARG A 154 4.17 -1.57 14.51
C ARG A 154 3.20 -2.12 15.53
N ILE A 155 2.77 -1.28 16.47
CA ILE A 155 1.68 -1.56 17.42
C ILE A 155 0.66 -0.43 17.28
N LEU A 156 -0.58 -0.79 16.99
CA LEU A 156 -1.65 0.15 16.73
C LEU A 156 -2.81 -0.10 17.70
N ALA A 157 -3.42 0.98 18.18
CA ALA A 157 -4.72 0.96 18.83
C ALA A 157 -5.54 2.15 18.34
N ASN A 158 -6.70 1.88 17.74
CA ASN A 158 -7.63 2.90 17.25
C ASN A 158 -9.02 2.68 17.83
N PHE A 159 -9.71 3.78 18.09
CA PHE A 159 -11.05 3.85 18.63
C PHE A 159 -11.91 4.71 17.71
N GLN A 160 -13.15 4.29 17.51
CA GLN A 160 -14.15 5.08 16.78
C GLN A 160 -15.44 5.05 17.57
N GLY A 161 -15.93 6.23 17.96
CA GLY A 161 -17.15 6.38 18.70
C GLY A 161 -18.21 7.16 17.92
N ARG A 162 -19.48 6.85 18.16
CA ARG A 162 -20.61 7.43 17.47
C ARG A 162 -20.90 8.85 18.01
N ILE A 163 -21.10 9.81 17.09
CA ILE A 163 -21.62 11.16 17.39
C ILE A 163 -23.07 11.22 16.93
N THR A 164 -23.32 10.85 15.65
CA THR A 164 -24.65 10.69 15.07
C THR A 164 -24.70 9.39 14.27
N ASP A 165 -25.81 9.10 13.60
CA ASP A 165 -25.96 7.88 12.81
C ASP A 165 -24.89 7.72 11.71
N ASN A 166 -24.44 8.82 11.15
CA ASN A 166 -23.48 8.84 10.04
C ASN A 166 -22.14 9.49 10.38
N LEU A 167 -22.02 10.14 11.53
CA LEU A 167 -20.80 10.84 11.95
C LEU A 167 -20.22 10.20 13.20
N ASN A 168 -18.96 9.86 13.12
CA ASN A 168 -18.18 9.29 14.22
C ASN A 168 -16.94 10.14 14.49
N TRP A 169 -16.50 10.20 15.75
CA TRP A 169 -15.15 10.60 16.08
C TRP A 169 -14.23 9.39 15.97
N ALA A 170 -12.97 9.63 15.66
CA ALA A 170 -11.93 8.62 15.66
C ALA A 170 -10.69 9.15 16.34
N ALA A 171 -10.04 8.32 17.14
CA ALA A 171 -8.76 8.62 17.78
C ALA A 171 -7.94 7.35 17.92
N GLY A 172 -6.61 7.49 17.97
CA GLY A 172 -5.78 6.33 18.13
C GLY A 172 -4.32 6.66 18.31
N MET A 173 -3.54 5.60 18.47
CA MET A 173 -2.10 5.68 18.58
C MET A 173 -1.44 4.59 17.75
N ASN A 174 -0.28 4.90 17.17
CA ASN A 174 0.58 3.99 16.45
C ASN A 174 2.00 4.11 16.98
N PHE A 175 2.51 3.06 17.56
CA PHE A 175 3.92 2.93 17.87
C PHE A 175 4.63 2.25 16.69
N TRP A 176 5.75 2.84 16.26
CA TRP A 176 6.60 2.33 15.21
C TRP A 176 8.03 2.22 15.67
N LYS A 177 8.66 1.11 15.36
CA LYS A 177 10.10 0.94 15.41
C LYS A 177 10.57 0.51 14.03
N TRP A 178 11.46 1.29 13.45
CA TRP A 178 12.08 1.02 12.17
C TRP A 178 13.58 0.82 12.31
N ASN A 179 14.11 -0.18 11.62
CA ASN A 179 15.53 -0.32 11.35
C ASN A 179 15.72 -0.18 9.84
N LEU A 180 16.55 0.75 9.42
CA LEU A 180 16.94 0.97 8.03
C LEU A 180 18.43 0.67 7.87
N GLY A 181 18.84 0.31 6.66
CA GLY A 181 20.26 0.06 6.41
C GLY A 181 20.55 -0.28 4.95
N ALA A 182 21.81 -0.57 4.71
CA ALA A 182 22.22 -1.11 3.42
C ALA A 182 21.41 -2.37 3.09
N MET A 183 21.22 -2.59 1.81
CA MET A 183 20.59 -3.79 1.27
C MET A 183 21.20 -5.04 1.88
N LYS A 184 20.38 -5.96 2.38
CA LYS A 184 20.82 -7.25 2.89
C LYS A 184 20.80 -8.25 1.75
N ASP A 185 21.97 -8.78 1.45
CA ASP A 185 22.09 -9.79 0.41
C ASP A 185 21.53 -11.12 0.88
N ASN A 186 20.54 -11.64 0.16
CA ASN A 186 19.99 -12.97 0.36
C ASN A 186 19.45 -13.55 -0.94
N GLY A 187 19.88 -13.03 -2.09
CA GLY A 187 19.45 -13.52 -3.38
C GLY A 187 20.16 -14.81 -3.78
N VAL A 188 19.48 -15.64 -4.54
CA VAL A 188 20.08 -16.67 -5.38
C VAL A 188 19.75 -16.36 -6.83
N ASP A 189 20.69 -16.60 -7.74
CA ASP A 189 20.46 -16.50 -9.16
C ASP A 189 19.53 -17.61 -9.67
N VAL A 190 19.21 -17.59 -10.94
CA VAL A 190 18.34 -18.61 -11.57
C VAL A 190 18.93 -20.02 -11.53
N ASN A 191 20.22 -20.17 -11.23
CA ASN A 191 20.96 -21.43 -11.14
C ASN A 191 21.13 -21.88 -9.69
N GLY A 192 20.60 -21.10 -8.70
CA GLY A 192 20.72 -21.40 -7.28
C GLY A 192 22.02 -20.94 -6.63
N ASN A 193 22.88 -20.16 -7.32
CA ASN A 193 24.09 -19.61 -6.73
C ASN A 193 23.76 -18.38 -5.90
N LYS A 194 24.51 -18.15 -4.81
CA LYS A 194 24.39 -16.94 -4.01
C LYS A 194 24.68 -15.71 -4.89
N GLN A 195 23.75 -14.76 -4.87
CA GLN A 195 23.88 -13.49 -5.56
C GLN A 195 24.27 -12.42 -4.54
N PHE A 196 25.42 -11.78 -4.76
CA PHE A 196 25.90 -10.70 -3.89
C PHE A 196 25.62 -9.36 -4.56
N TYR A 197 24.95 -8.47 -3.84
CA TYR A 197 24.75 -7.09 -4.26
C TYR A 197 25.79 -6.17 -3.66
N ASN A 198 26.29 -5.23 -4.44
CA ASN A 198 27.13 -4.18 -3.90
C ASN A 198 26.28 -3.26 -3.01
N THR A 199 26.57 -3.23 -1.71
CA THR A 199 25.80 -2.47 -0.74
C THR A 199 26.22 -1.00 -0.65
N THR A 200 27.30 -0.60 -1.34
CA THR A 200 27.84 0.77 -1.31
C THR A 200 27.44 1.59 -2.54
N ALA A 201 27.23 0.95 -3.69
CA ALA A 201 26.82 1.60 -4.93
C ALA A 201 25.29 1.78 -4.99
N THR A 202 24.70 2.43 -4.00
CA THR A 202 23.25 2.59 -3.87
C THR A 202 22.87 4.05 -3.61
N LEU A 203 21.65 4.43 -4.05
CA LEU A 203 21.09 5.74 -3.77
C LEU A 203 20.99 6.01 -2.24
N TYR A 204 20.63 4.99 -1.46
CA TYR A 204 20.59 5.11 -0.01
C TYR A 204 21.95 5.54 0.58
N ASN A 205 23.04 4.94 0.13
CA ASN A 205 24.39 5.33 0.57
C ASN A 205 24.79 6.70 0.08
N PHE A 206 24.46 7.05 -1.16
CA PHE A 206 24.69 8.41 -1.67
C PHE A 206 23.99 9.45 -0.78
N LEU A 207 22.69 9.27 -0.50
CA LEU A 207 21.91 10.20 0.32
C LEU A 207 22.41 10.27 1.77
N SER A 208 22.90 9.13 2.32
CA SER A 208 23.48 9.07 3.65
C SER A 208 24.83 9.79 3.73
N ASN A 209 25.72 9.55 2.77
CA ASN A 209 27.07 10.11 2.75
C ASN A 209 27.09 11.59 2.39
N SER A 210 26.13 12.06 1.60
CA SER A 210 25.99 13.48 1.25
C SER A 210 25.31 14.32 2.34
N GLY A 211 24.88 13.69 3.45
CA GLY A 211 24.21 14.38 4.56
C GLY A 211 22.75 14.80 4.27
N VAL A 212 22.14 14.30 3.20
CA VAL A 212 20.70 14.48 2.92
C VAL A 212 19.88 13.72 3.96
N LEU A 213 20.32 12.52 4.32
CA LEU A 213 19.78 11.79 5.45
C LEU A 213 20.58 12.10 6.70
N THR A 214 19.88 12.52 7.74
CA THR A 214 20.49 12.86 9.02
C THR A 214 20.91 11.59 9.78
N ASP A 215 21.86 11.72 10.72
CA ASP A 215 22.26 10.61 11.60
C ASP A 215 21.10 10.08 12.44
N ALA A 216 20.11 10.91 12.74
CA ALA A 216 18.93 10.55 13.50
C ALA A 216 17.93 9.67 12.73
N GLU A 217 18.04 9.61 11.40
CA GLU A 217 17.05 8.91 10.57
C GLU A 217 17.63 7.81 9.66
N LYS A 218 18.91 7.92 9.27
CA LYS A 218 19.51 7.00 8.30
C LYS A 218 19.47 5.52 8.73
N ASN A 219 19.53 5.25 10.03
CA ASN A 219 19.46 3.89 10.57
C ASN A 219 18.04 3.47 11.02
N GLY A 220 17.03 4.30 10.74
CA GLY A 220 15.69 4.14 11.26
C GLY A 220 15.48 4.87 12.57
N GLY A 221 14.44 4.51 13.32
CA GLY A 221 14.09 5.20 14.56
C GLY A 221 12.79 4.69 15.18
N ILE A 222 12.35 5.42 16.17
CA ILE A 222 11.11 5.16 16.90
C ILE A 222 10.16 6.35 16.69
N SER A 223 8.88 6.07 16.47
CA SER A 223 7.82 7.08 16.42
C SER A 223 6.61 6.63 17.21
N LEU A 224 5.97 7.58 17.87
CA LEU A 224 4.65 7.40 18.48
C LEU A 224 3.72 8.44 17.88
N GLU A 225 2.91 7.99 16.94
CA GLU A 225 1.89 8.84 16.34
C GLU A 225 0.60 8.77 17.14
N LEU A 226 0.02 9.94 17.42
CA LEU A 226 -1.34 10.08 17.91
C LEU A 226 -2.19 10.67 16.79
N ASN A 227 -3.38 10.12 16.60
CA ASN A 227 -4.32 10.62 15.62
C ASN A 227 -5.68 10.94 16.28
N ALA A 228 -6.35 11.96 15.74
CA ALA A 228 -7.71 12.33 16.13
C ALA A 228 -8.42 12.99 14.95
N GLY A 229 -9.70 12.68 14.78
CA GLY A 229 -10.48 13.21 13.67
C GLY A 229 -11.93 12.75 13.63
N LEU A 230 -12.53 12.92 12.47
CA LEU A 230 -13.93 12.61 12.19
C LEU A 230 -14.05 11.67 11.00
N VAL A 231 -15.06 10.79 11.07
CA VAL A 231 -15.42 9.85 10.00
C VAL A 231 -16.91 10.00 9.71
N TYR A 232 -17.24 10.31 8.45
CA TYR A 232 -18.62 10.38 7.98
C TYR A 232 -18.87 9.23 6.99
N ASP A 233 -19.84 8.37 7.26
CA ASP A 233 -20.10 7.17 6.47
C ASP A 233 -21.60 6.97 6.23
N THR A 234 -22.01 7.03 4.96
CA THR A 234 -23.38 6.77 4.48
C THR A 234 -23.43 5.66 3.45
N ARG A 235 -22.37 4.85 3.34
CA ARG A 235 -22.31 3.75 2.38
C ARG A 235 -23.42 2.73 2.65
N ASP A 236 -23.94 2.16 1.57
CA ASP A 236 -24.88 1.04 1.63
C ASP A 236 -24.22 -0.27 2.13
N MET A 237 -22.91 -0.44 1.90
CA MET A 237 -22.11 -1.56 2.40
C MET A 237 -20.62 -1.19 2.51
N GLU A 238 -19.88 -1.86 3.40
CA GLU A 238 -18.46 -1.56 3.64
C GLU A 238 -17.54 -2.07 2.51
N ALA A 239 -17.76 -3.30 2.00
CA ALA A 239 -16.80 -3.96 1.14
C ALA A 239 -16.83 -3.50 -0.33
N ALA A 240 -18.01 -3.32 -0.92
CA ALA A 240 -18.17 -2.96 -2.32
C ALA A 240 -19.35 -2.01 -2.48
N PRO A 241 -19.27 -0.77 -1.97
CA PRO A 241 -20.39 0.16 -1.95
C PRO A 241 -20.87 0.48 -3.36
N ASN A 242 -22.21 0.53 -3.52
CA ASN A 242 -22.86 0.95 -4.74
C ASN A 242 -23.30 2.43 -4.68
N LYS A 243 -23.52 2.95 -3.47
CA LYS A 243 -23.91 4.34 -3.25
C LYS A 243 -23.47 4.83 -1.88
N GLY A 244 -23.43 6.15 -1.74
CA GLY A 244 -23.11 6.81 -0.46
C GLY A 244 -21.73 7.47 -0.45
N ILE A 245 -21.41 8.07 0.66
CA ILE A 245 -20.17 8.82 0.91
C ILE A 245 -19.42 8.16 2.07
N TRP A 246 -18.11 8.12 1.97
CA TRP A 246 -17.23 7.81 3.07
C TRP A 246 -16.10 8.84 3.13
N ALA A 247 -16.18 9.73 4.08
CA ALA A 247 -15.22 10.81 4.27
C ALA A 247 -14.52 10.71 5.63
N GLU A 248 -13.23 11.02 5.64
CA GLU A 248 -12.40 11.03 6.82
C GLU A 248 -11.54 12.29 6.83
N ALA A 249 -11.44 12.95 7.96
CA ALA A 249 -10.54 14.07 8.18
C ALA A 249 -9.93 13.97 9.57
N TYR A 250 -8.61 13.93 9.66
CA TYR A 250 -7.90 13.79 10.93
C TYR A 250 -6.51 14.42 10.90
N LEU A 251 -6.02 14.72 12.08
CA LEU A 251 -4.63 15.06 12.35
C LEU A 251 -3.87 13.83 12.83
N ASN A 252 -2.65 13.66 12.36
CA ASN A 252 -1.75 12.59 12.76
C ASN A 252 -0.40 13.19 13.16
N GLY A 253 -0.06 13.17 14.43
CA GLY A 253 1.13 13.79 14.99
C GLY A 253 2.08 12.78 15.61
N ASN A 254 3.38 12.91 15.31
CA ASN A 254 4.45 12.19 16.00
C ASN A 254 5.10 13.10 17.06
N PHE A 255 5.27 12.57 18.27
CA PHE A 255 5.77 13.31 19.42
C PHE A 255 7.08 12.74 20.00
N ILE A 256 7.61 11.65 19.43
CA ILE A 256 8.85 11.00 19.84
C ILE A 256 9.83 10.96 18.67
N GLY A 257 11.13 11.18 18.92
CA GLY A 257 12.14 11.24 17.88
C GLY A 257 12.04 12.54 17.09
N THR A 258 11.77 12.47 15.80
CA THR A 258 11.58 13.65 14.93
C THR A 258 10.10 14.06 14.95
N PRO A 259 9.72 15.18 15.60
CA PRO A 259 8.32 15.59 15.69
C PRO A 259 7.78 16.11 14.36
N TYR A 260 6.53 15.74 14.05
CA TYR A 260 5.78 16.28 12.92
C TYR A 260 4.28 16.19 13.16
N LEU A 261 3.52 16.97 12.38
CA LEU A 261 2.07 16.94 12.36
C LEU A 261 1.58 16.91 10.91
N LYS A 262 0.76 15.92 10.58
CA LYS A 262 0.12 15.74 9.26
C LYS A 262 -1.37 16.00 9.33
N ALA A 263 -1.90 16.69 8.33
CA ALA A 263 -3.33 16.71 8.03
C ALA A 263 -3.63 15.65 6.97
N CYS A 264 -4.64 14.82 7.24
CA CYS A 264 -5.07 13.72 6.36
C CYS A 264 -6.56 13.85 6.08
N MET A 265 -6.93 13.90 4.81
CA MET A 265 -8.32 14.04 4.37
C MET A 265 -8.59 13.08 3.23
N TYR A 266 -9.70 12.36 3.31
CA TYR A 266 -10.16 11.42 2.29
C TYR A 266 -11.64 11.61 2.09
N PHE A 267 -12.05 11.80 0.84
CA PHE A 267 -13.43 11.87 0.44
C PHE A 267 -13.68 10.83 -0.64
N ARG A 268 -14.57 9.89 -0.37
CA ARG A 268 -14.98 8.84 -1.32
C ARG A 268 -16.46 8.94 -1.57
N HIS A 269 -16.86 8.91 -2.84
CA HIS A 269 -18.25 8.94 -3.21
C HIS A 269 -18.54 7.85 -4.24
N TYR A 270 -19.62 7.16 -4.02
CA TYR A 270 -20.10 6.04 -4.82
C TYR A 270 -21.46 6.41 -5.39
N ILE A 271 -21.57 6.40 -6.71
CA ILE A 271 -22.76 6.87 -7.46
C ILE A 271 -23.24 5.70 -8.32
N SER A 272 -24.40 5.15 -8.00
CA SER A 272 -25.06 4.16 -8.85
C SER A 272 -25.64 4.86 -10.07
N ILE A 273 -25.21 4.45 -11.26
CA ILE A 273 -25.68 5.00 -12.53
C ILE A 273 -26.91 4.18 -12.96
N PRO A 274 -28.07 4.81 -13.21
CA PRO A 274 -29.32 4.10 -13.49
C PRO A 274 -29.35 3.56 -14.94
N ILE A 275 -28.36 2.75 -15.32
CA ILE A 275 -28.30 2.04 -16.59
C ILE A 275 -28.65 0.57 -16.28
N PRO A 276 -29.76 0.02 -16.81
CA PRO A 276 -30.21 -1.31 -16.51
C PRO A 276 -29.32 -2.35 -17.22
N ILE A 277 -28.28 -2.80 -16.53
CA ILE A 277 -27.47 -3.96 -16.94
C ILE A 277 -27.99 -5.18 -16.16
N PRO A 278 -28.14 -6.36 -16.76
CA PRO A 278 -28.66 -7.56 -16.07
C PRO A 278 -27.91 -7.88 -14.76
N ALA A 279 -26.62 -7.61 -14.71
CA ALA A 279 -25.80 -7.84 -13.53
C ALA A 279 -25.87 -6.71 -12.46
N GLY A 280 -26.65 -5.65 -12.68
CA GLY A 280 -26.86 -4.51 -11.78
C GLY A 280 -26.25 -3.22 -12.32
N ASN A 281 -26.74 -2.11 -11.81
CA ASN A 281 -26.31 -0.79 -12.25
C ASN A 281 -24.79 -0.60 -12.13
N PRO A 282 -24.14 0.04 -13.12
CA PRO A 282 -22.77 0.49 -12.97
C PRO A 282 -22.62 1.48 -11.80
N VAL A 283 -21.44 1.49 -11.19
CA VAL A 283 -21.13 2.43 -10.12
C VAL A 283 -19.95 3.28 -10.52
N PHE A 284 -20.12 4.60 -10.55
CA PHE A 284 -19.01 5.53 -10.62
C PHE A 284 -18.51 5.80 -9.21
N ALA A 285 -17.27 5.43 -8.95
CA ALA A 285 -16.60 5.64 -7.67
C ALA A 285 -15.44 6.61 -7.86
N TYR A 286 -15.30 7.57 -6.94
CA TYR A 286 -14.10 8.40 -6.92
C TYR A 286 -13.65 8.70 -5.50
N ARG A 287 -12.34 8.92 -5.38
CA ARG A 287 -11.69 9.36 -4.16
C ARG A 287 -10.89 10.63 -4.43
N LEU A 288 -11.03 11.61 -3.53
CA LEU A 288 -10.12 12.75 -3.41
C LEU A 288 -9.39 12.61 -2.08
N ALA A 289 -8.09 12.76 -2.11
CA ALA A 289 -7.27 12.53 -0.93
C ALA A 289 -6.16 13.58 -0.81
N LEU A 290 -5.84 13.94 0.43
CA LEU A 290 -4.76 14.83 0.80
C LEU A 290 -4.05 14.28 2.03
N GLN A 291 -2.73 14.18 1.95
CA GLN A 291 -1.85 14.13 3.12
C GLN A 291 -0.87 15.29 3.03
N HIS A 292 -0.70 16.03 4.10
CA HIS A 292 0.19 17.18 4.11
C HIS A 292 0.79 17.36 5.48
N THR A 293 2.12 17.38 5.58
CA THR A 293 2.83 17.71 6.81
C THR A 293 2.75 19.21 7.05
N ILE A 294 1.95 19.64 8.02
CA ILE A 294 1.66 21.03 8.34
C ILE A 294 2.70 21.63 9.30
N ALA A 295 3.36 20.78 10.11
CA ALA A 295 4.43 21.21 11.01
C ALA A 295 5.49 20.11 11.15
N GLY A 296 6.73 20.52 11.39
CA GLY A 296 7.87 19.62 11.51
C GLY A 296 8.32 19.01 10.19
N GLU A 297 9.13 17.98 10.28
CA GLU A 297 9.69 17.22 9.16
C GLU A 297 9.52 15.73 9.40
N THR A 298 9.01 15.01 8.41
CA THR A 298 8.84 13.55 8.51
C THR A 298 10.19 12.87 8.30
N PRO A 299 10.66 11.98 9.20
CA PRO A 299 11.91 11.25 8.97
C PRO A 299 11.73 10.20 7.86
N LEU A 300 12.85 9.79 7.22
CA LEU A 300 12.82 8.85 6.09
C LEU A 300 11.98 7.59 6.38
N TYR A 301 12.14 7.03 7.57
CA TYR A 301 11.45 5.80 7.96
C TYR A 301 9.94 5.98 8.18
N MET A 302 9.43 7.23 8.24
CA MET A 302 8.00 7.52 8.39
C MET A 302 7.37 8.15 7.14
N VAL A 303 8.15 8.76 6.23
CA VAL A 303 7.60 9.42 5.03
C VAL A 303 6.88 8.45 4.09
N GLN A 304 7.28 7.18 4.11
CA GLN A 304 6.67 6.09 3.34
C GLN A 304 5.32 5.61 3.91
N ASN A 305 4.96 6.01 5.12
CA ASN A 305 3.72 5.56 5.75
C ASN A 305 2.56 6.48 5.38
N ASN A 306 1.56 5.91 4.72
CA ASN A 306 0.33 6.62 4.36
C ASN A 306 -0.80 6.20 5.29
N PRO A 307 -1.27 7.06 6.19
CA PRO A 307 -2.42 6.76 7.04
C PRO A 307 -3.72 6.80 6.23
N LEU A 308 -3.94 5.80 5.36
CA LEU A 308 -5.08 5.77 4.43
C LEU A 308 -6.44 5.66 5.11
N LEU A 309 -6.50 5.04 6.28
CA LEU A 309 -7.71 4.82 7.06
C LEU A 309 -7.37 4.76 8.53
N VAL A 310 -8.16 5.43 9.35
CA VAL A 310 -7.93 5.45 10.81
C VAL A 310 -8.02 4.05 11.41
N GLN A 311 -8.87 3.19 10.87
CA GLN A 311 -9.15 1.87 11.43
C GLN A 311 -8.68 0.68 10.60
N ARG A 312 -7.91 0.90 9.55
CA ARG A 312 -7.38 -0.20 8.75
C ARG A 312 -5.88 -0.33 8.89
N ASN A 313 -5.45 -1.57 8.74
CA ASN A 313 -4.05 -1.86 8.67
C ASN A 313 -3.47 -1.28 7.40
N MET A 314 -2.45 -0.49 7.61
CA MET A 314 -1.71 0.08 6.53
C MET A 314 -0.48 -0.73 6.26
N ILE A 315 -0.21 -0.92 4.99
CA ILE A 315 1.09 -1.31 4.51
C ILE A 315 1.82 -0.02 4.18
N SER A 316 3.08 0.05 4.54
CA SER A 316 3.96 1.15 4.18
C SER A 316 4.31 1.05 2.68
N GLU A 317 3.65 1.84 1.85
CA GLU A 317 3.80 1.79 0.39
C GLU A 317 4.28 3.11 -0.23
N GLY A 318 4.38 4.19 0.54
CA GLY A 318 4.55 5.53 0.02
C GLY A 318 3.37 5.94 -0.89
N PHE A 319 3.61 6.85 -1.81
CA PHE A 319 2.68 7.13 -2.90
C PHE A 319 3.11 6.36 -4.14
N GLY A 320 2.20 5.57 -4.67
CA GLY A 320 2.41 4.58 -5.74
C GLY A 320 1.76 3.26 -5.36
N SER A 321 1.77 2.27 -6.28
CA SER A 321 1.15 0.96 -6.07
C SER A 321 -0.38 1.01 -5.91
N SER A 322 -0.95 -0.06 -5.39
CA SER A 322 -2.38 -0.34 -5.42
C SER A 322 -3.24 0.66 -4.65
N ASN A 323 -2.73 1.22 -3.55
CA ASN A 323 -3.55 1.97 -2.59
C ASN A 323 -3.61 3.47 -2.89
N THR A 324 -2.75 4.01 -3.75
CA THR A 324 -2.69 5.46 -4.04
C THR A 324 -2.80 5.76 -5.53
N ILE A 325 -1.72 5.61 -6.30
CA ILE A 325 -1.70 5.80 -7.76
C ILE A 325 -1.24 4.50 -8.40
N ARG A 326 -2.17 3.76 -8.99
CA ARG A 326 -1.90 2.51 -9.71
C ARG A 326 -1.08 2.81 -10.96
N GLY A 327 -0.25 1.87 -11.39
CA GLY A 327 0.66 2.09 -12.53
C GLY A 327 2.02 2.65 -12.15
N LEU A 328 2.24 2.96 -10.88
CA LEU A 328 3.53 3.31 -10.30
C LEU A 328 4.06 2.18 -9.42
N ARG A 329 5.38 2.11 -9.29
CA ARG A 329 6.05 1.24 -8.33
C ARG A 329 5.72 1.63 -6.89
N GLU A 330 5.77 0.67 -5.98
CA GLU A 330 5.66 0.90 -4.53
C GLU A 330 6.71 1.94 -4.09
N ASN A 331 6.30 2.90 -3.27
CA ASN A 331 7.15 4.00 -2.79
C ASN A 331 7.81 4.85 -3.88
N ARG A 332 7.26 4.88 -5.10
CA ARG A 332 7.82 5.67 -6.20
C ARG A 332 7.84 7.17 -5.89
N ILE A 333 6.92 7.62 -5.05
CA ILE A 333 6.85 9.01 -4.62
C ILE A 333 6.97 9.04 -3.11
N LEU A 334 8.06 9.59 -2.62
CA LEU A 334 8.25 9.96 -1.23
C LEU A 334 8.17 11.47 -1.12
N ALA A 335 7.14 11.99 -0.47
CA ALA A 335 6.89 13.42 -0.32
C ALA A 335 6.22 13.70 1.04
N ASP A 336 6.49 14.88 1.61
CA ASP A 336 5.87 15.34 2.86
C ASP A 336 4.41 15.78 2.68
N GLY A 337 3.99 15.98 1.45
CA GLY A 337 2.59 16.24 1.15
C GLY A 337 2.24 15.90 -0.29
N MET A 338 1.09 15.28 -0.46
CA MET A 338 0.52 14.94 -1.75
C MET A 338 -0.99 15.04 -1.72
N ALA A 339 -1.56 15.59 -2.80
CA ALA A 339 -2.98 15.49 -3.13
C ALA A 339 -3.15 14.53 -4.31
N TRP A 340 -4.14 13.65 -4.24
CA TRP A 340 -4.41 12.72 -5.34
C TRP A 340 -5.89 12.41 -5.49
N ALA A 341 -6.25 11.96 -6.68
CA ALA A 341 -7.58 11.53 -7.04
C ALA A 341 -7.52 10.15 -7.71
N ASN A 342 -8.51 9.34 -7.42
CA ASN A 342 -8.76 8.08 -8.12
C ASN A 342 -10.18 8.10 -8.63
N THR A 343 -10.40 7.65 -9.85
CA THR A 343 -11.73 7.49 -10.45
C THR A 343 -11.86 6.09 -11.02
N GLU A 344 -13.02 5.49 -10.89
CA GLU A 344 -13.26 4.11 -11.28
C GLU A 344 -14.72 3.92 -11.71
N LEU A 345 -14.94 3.30 -12.86
CA LEU A 345 -16.27 2.88 -13.30
C LEU A 345 -16.41 1.37 -13.09
N ARG A 346 -17.20 0.96 -12.10
CA ARG A 346 -17.43 -0.44 -11.73
C ARG A 346 -18.58 -1.01 -12.52
N ILE A 347 -18.31 -1.96 -13.41
CA ILE A 347 -19.31 -2.58 -14.29
C ILE A 347 -19.36 -4.07 -13.99
N LYS A 348 -20.47 -4.52 -13.39
CA LYS A 348 -20.74 -5.94 -13.19
C LYS A 348 -21.18 -6.54 -14.52
N LEU A 349 -20.42 -7.50 -15.05
CA LEU A 349 -20.68 -8.12 -16.35
C LEU A 349 -21.67 -9.28 -16.23
N VAL A 350 -21.44 -10.13 -15.25
CA VAL A 350 -22.22 -11.38 -15.05
C VAL A 350 -22.34 -11.69 -13.57
N LYS A 351 -23.48 -12.26 -13.21
CA LYS A 351 -23.77 -12.82 -11.88
C LYS A 351 -24.16 -14.28 -12.06
N PHE A 352 -23.68 -15.14 -11.18
CA PHE A 352 -24.04 -16.56 -11.19
C PHE A 352 -23.91 -17.14 -9.80
N THR A 353 -24.57 -18.27 -9.58
CA THR A 353 -24.43 -19.07 -8.37
C THR A 353 -23.67 -20.34 -8.71
N LEU A 354 -22.63 -20.65 -7.95
CA LEU A 354 -21.84 -21.87 -8.07
C LEU A 354 -21.62 -22.45 -6.68
N ALA A 355 -21.92 -23.74 -6.49
CA ALA A 355 -21.80 -24.42 -5.19
C ALA A 355 -22.47 -23.60 -4.06
N ASN A 356 -23.70 -23.14 -4.32
CA ASN A 356 -24.52 -22.32 -3.42
C ASN A 356 -23.88 -20.98 -2.95
N GLN A 357 -22.81 -20.55 -3.62
CA GLN A 357 -22.20 -19.26 -3.39
C GLN A 357 -22.56 -18.31 -4.54
N TYR A 358 -22.82 -17.07 -4.19
CA TYR A 358 -23.11 -16.01 -5.15
C TYR A 358 -21.82 -15.38 -5.67
N PHE A 359 -21.66 -15.35 -6.97
CA PHE A 359 -20.51 -14.74 -7.64
C PHE A 359 -20.94 -13.60 -8.57
N TYR A 360 -20.05 -12.64 -8.74
CA TYR A 360 -20.09 -11.75 -9.90
C TYR A 360 -18.69 -11.50 -10.45
N ILE A 361 -18.63 -11.24 -11.75
CA ILE A 361 -17.45 -10.76 -12.44
C ILE A 361 -17.69 -9.31 -12.84
N ALA A 362 -16.71 -8.44 -12.55
CA ALA A 362 -16.79 -7.04 -12.91
C ALA A 362 -15.47 -6.55 -13.58
N VAL A 363 -15.59 -5.53 -14.41
CA VAL A 363 -14.47 -4.78 -14.97
C VAL A 363 -14.53 -3.35 -14.47
N ASN A 364 -13.36 -2.81 -14.19
CA ASN A 364 -13.23 -1.48 -13.60
C ASN A 364 -12.18 -0.67 -14.35
N PRO A 365 -12.53 0.01 -15.47
CA PRO A 365 -11.65 1.04 -16.02
C PRO A 365 -11.45 2.16 -15.00
N PHE A 366 -10.23 2.67 -14.91
CA PHE A 366 -9.86 3.66 -13.90
C PHE A 366 -8.84 4.68 -14.41
N PHE A 367 -8.80 5.80 -13.73
CA PHE A 367 -7.81 6.85 -13.91
C PHE A 367 -7.42 7.41 -12.55
N ASP A 368 -6.09 7.53 -12.32
CA ASP A 368 -5.52 8.05 -11.08
C ASP A 368 -4.61 9.23 -11.42
N ALA A 369 -4.63 10.26 -10.58
CA ALA A 369 -3.74 11.42 -10.73
C ALA A 369 -3.34 11.98 -9.37
N GLY A 370 -2.17 12.65 -9.31
CA GLY A 370 -1.70 13.28 -8.08
C GLY A 370 -0.65 14.36 -8.32
N ILE A 371 -0.49 15.20 -7.32
CA ILE A 371 0.48 16.29 -7.31
C ILE A 371 1.09 16.45 -5.93
N ILE A 372 2.39 16.74 -5.87
CA ILE A 372 3.08 17.01 -4.61
C ILE A 372 2.69 18.39 -4.09
N THR A 373 2.17 18.44 -2.88
CA THR A 373 1.77 19.68 -2.18
C THR A 373 2.89 20.21 -1.29
N LYS A 374 3.70 19.30 -0.70
CA LYS A 374 4.88 19.64 0.08
C LYS A 374 6.04 18.71 -0.30
N PRO A 375 7.16 19.23 -0.83
CA PRO A 375 8.30 18.40 -1.14
C PRO A 375 8.99 17.88 0.13
N TYR A 376 9.64 16.72 -0.01
CA TYR A 376 10.43 16.09 1.03
C TYR A 376 11.91 16.37 0.81
N LYS A 377 12.66 16.77 1.87
CA LYS A 377 14.10 17.01 1.85
C LYS A 377 14.58 17.98 0.76
N ALA A 378 13.73 18.88 0.28
CA ALA A 378 14.09 19.78 -0.82
C ALA A 378 15.29 20.69 -0.46
N ASP A 379 15.32 21.21 0.77
CA ASP A 379 16.43 22.08 1.23
C ASP A 379 17.74 21.29 1.40
N ALA A 380 17.66 20.04 1.84
CA ALA A 380 18.83 19.16 1.95
C ALA A 380 19.39 18.81 0.56
N MET A 381 18.52 18.52 -0.41
CA MET A 381 18.91 18.29 -1.80
C MET A 381 19.52 19.54 -2.44
N ALA A 382 18.98 20.71 -2.15
CA ALA A 382 19.51 21.99 -2.66
C ALA A 382 20.94 22.29 -2.17
N LYS A 383 21.29 21.86 -0.95
CA LYS A 383 22.65 22.06 -0.39
C LYS A 383 23.74 21.27 -1.13
N ILE A 384 23.39 20.16 -1.75
CA ILE A 384 24.32 19.28 -2.50
C ILE A 384 24.17 19.43 -4.01
N ALA A 385 23.33 20.37 -4.46
CA ALA A 385 23.07 20.59 -5.87
C ALA A 385 24.30 21.24 -6.57
N ALA A 386 24.50 20.86 -7.82
CA ALA A 386 25.44 21.49 -8.73
C ALA A 386 24.98 22.92 -9.10
N PRO A 387 25.83 23.74 -9.77
CA PRO A 387 25.47 25.11 -10.14
C PRO A 387 24.20 25.27 -10.98
N ASP A 388 23.78 24.23 -11.68
CA ASP A 388 22.51 24.19 -12.45
C ASP A 388 21.28 23.87 -11.57
N GLY A 389 21.45 23.71 -10.26
CA GLY A 389 20.41 23.42 -9.29
C GLY A 389 19.98 21.95 -9.22
N LYS A 390 20.65 21.06 -9.95
CA LYS A 390 20.34 19.63 -9.99
C LYS A 390 21.34 18.83 -9.16
N VAL A 391 20.94 17.63 -8.75
CA VAL A 391 21.82 16.72 -8.00
C VAL A 391 22.26 15.56 -8.89
N TYR A 392 23.56 15.29 -8.88
CA TYR A 392 24.21 14.22 -9.65
C TYR A 392 24.87 13.22 -8.70
N ASP A 393 24.77 11.94 -9.05
CA ASP A 393 25.54 10.88 -8.40
C ASP A 393 26.52 10.27 -9.41
N PRO A 394 27.83 10.40 -9.18
CA PRO A 394 28.83 9.79 -10.07
C PRO A 394 28.67 8.29 -10.23
N VAL A 395 28.18 7.58 -9.21
CA VAL A 395 27.93 6.13 -9.28
C VAL A 395 26.79 5.84 -10.23
N PHE A 396 25.66 6.56 -10.11
CA PHE A 396 24.53 6.44 -11.04
C PHE A 396 24.94 6.69 -12.48
N ASN A 397 25.70 7.76 -12.71
CA ASN A 397 26.15 8.12 -14.06
C ASN A 397 27.11 7.09 -14.64
N ALA A 398 28.00 6.53 -13.82
CA ALA A 398 28.88 5.43 -14.25
C ALA A 398 28.12 4.15 -14.58
N LEU A 399 27.06 3.84 -13.85
CA LEU A 399 26.22 2.66 -14.09
C LEU A 399 25.36 2.79 -15.34
N THR A 400 24.80 3.99 -15.57
CA THR A 400 23.89 4.24 -16.70
C THR A 400 24.61 4.64 -17.98
N GLY A 401 25.87 5.06 -17.89
CA GLY A 401 26.60 5.66 -19.01
C GLY A 401 26.04 7.02 -19.44
N THR A 402 25.28 7.69 -18.58
CA THR A 402 24.64 8.99 -18.85
C THR A 402 25.23 10.09 -17.97
N THR A 403 24.85 11.33 -18.24
CA THR A 403 25.15 12.49 -17.40
C THR A 403 23.87 13.04 -16.75
N ASP A 404 22.86 12.21 -16.60
CA ASP A 404 21.56 12.61 -16.08
C ASP A 404 21.64 12.90 -14.57
N PRO A 405 20.93 13.94 -14.09
CA PRO A 405 20.82 14.17 -12.67
C PRO A 405 19.96 13.08 -12.01
N ILE A 406 20.27 12.73 -10.79
CA ILE A 406 19.39 11.86 -9.98
C ILE A 406 18.19 12.64 -9.40
N TYR A 407 18.29 13.99 -9.38
CA TYR A 407 17.22 14.83 -8.88
C TYR A 407 17.19 16.18 -9.61
N ASP A 408 16.00 16.57 -10.09
CA ASP A 408 15.73 17.83 -10.78
C ASP A 408 14.55 18.56 -10.10
N PRO A 409 14.80 19.60 -9.29
CA PRO A 409 13.76 20.29 -8.54
C PRO A 409 12.70 20.96 -9.41
N ALA A 410 12.99 21.27 -10.66
CA ALA A 410 12.02 21.85 -11.59
C ALA A 410 10.83 20.92 -11.88
N LYS A 411 11.00 19.61 -11.66
CA LYS A 411 9.98 18.59 -11.90
C LYS A 411 9.10 18.26 -10.68
N ILE A 412 9.34 18.87 -9.51
CA ILE A 412 8.59 18.58 -8.27
C ILE A 412 7.07 18.74 -8.48
N LYS A 413 6.65 19.79 -9.18
CA LYS A 413 5.22 20.10 -9.41
C LYS A 413 4.61 19.42 -10.65
N THR A 414 5.31 18.45 -11.23
CA THR A 414 4.77 17.69 -12.35
C THR A 414 3.52 16.94 -11.93
N LEU A 415 2.45 17.07 -12.69
CA LEU A 415 1.24 16.25 -12.52
C LEU A 415 1.55 14.80 -12.85
N ILE A 416 1.28 13.92 -11.91
CA ILE A 416 1.48 12.48 -12.05
C ILE A 416 0.14 11.85 -12.36
N TYR A 417 0.05 11.06 -13.44
CA TYR A 417 -1.21 10.44 -13.84
C TYR A 417 -0.99 9.08 -14.50
N SER A 418 -1.95 8.23 -14.30
CA SER A 418 -1.98 6.86 -14.78
C SER A 418 -3.39 6.42 -15.11
N GLY A 419 -3.52 5.35 -15.85
CA GLY A 419 -4.80 4.76 -16.17
C GLY A 419 -4.68 3.27 -16.44
N GLY A 420 -5.80 2.60 -16.39
CA GLY A 420 -5.84 1.16 -16.56
C GLY A 420 -7.22 0.56 -16.43
N ALA A 421 -7.23 -0.76 -16.25
CA ALA A 421 -8.46 -1.49 -16.01
C ALA A 421 -8.23 -2.64 -15.02
N GLY A 422 -9.22 -2.90 -14.17
CA GLY A 422 -9.25 -4.02 -13.25
C GLY A 422 -10.27 -5.07 -13.66
N LEU A 423 -9.93 -6.34 -13.44
CA LEU A 423 -10.84 -7.46 -13.44
C LEU A 423 -11.10 -7.86 -11.98
N LYS A 424 -12.37 -7.95 -11.59
CA LYS A 424 -12.78 -8.31 -10.24
C LYS A 424 -13.65 -9.55 -10.28
N ILE A 425 -13.37 -10.49 -9.38
CA ILE A 425 -14.22 -11.66 -9.12
C ILE A 425 -14.60 -11.58 -7.66
N ALA A 426 -15.89 -11.44 -7.40
CA ALA A 426 -16.43 -11.36 -6.04
C ALA A 426 -17.22 -12.60 -5.70
N MET A 427 -17.08 -13.05 -4.46
CA MET A 427 -17.87 -14.12 -3.84
C MET A 427 -18.62 -13.54 -2.64
N ASN A 428 -19.93 -13.76 -2.58
CA ASN A 428 -20.83 -13.30 -1.51
C ASN A 428 -20.70 -11.80 -1.19
N GLN A 429 -20.32 -10.98 -2.17
CA GLN A 429 -20.15 -9.52 -2.09
C GLN A 429 -19.01 -9.02 -1.18
N ASN A 430 -18.50 -9.83 -0.26
CA ASN A 430 -17.52 -9.43 0.75
C ASN A 430 -16.11 -9.90 0.42
N PHE A 431 -15.95 -10.95 -0.35
CA PHE A 431 -14.66 -11.47 -0.78
C PHE A 431 -14.45 -11.16 -2.25
N ILE A 432 -13.49 -10.29 -2.56
CA ILE A 432 -13.24 -9.80 -3.91
C ILE A 432 -11.76 -10.02 -4.25
N VAL A 433 -11.51 -10.85 -5.25
CA VAL A 433 -10.19 -10.97 -5.87
C VAL A 433 -10.09 -9.96 -7.01
N SER A 434 -9.04 -9.17 -7.03
CA SER A 434 -8.81 -8.17 -8.06
C SER A 434 -7.49 -8.39 -8.79
N ALA A 435 -7.50 -8.19 -10.09
CA ALA A 435 -6.32 -8.08 -10.94
C ALA A 435 -6.38 -6.73 -11.68
N ASP A 436 -5.50 -5.82 -11.33
CA ASP A 436 -5.44 -4.49 -11.92
C ASP A 436 -4.23 -4.38 -12.87
N PHE A 437 -4.45 -3.80 -14.03
CA PHE A 437 -3.47 -3.53 -15.08
C PHE A 437 -3.43 -2.03 -15.31
N ALA A 438 -2.27 -1.42 -15.17
CA ALA A 438 -2.12 0.02 -15.26
C ALA A 438 -0.83 0.45 -15.94
N LYS A 439 -0.84 1.68 -16.45
CA LYS A 439 0.34 2.34 -16.98
C LYS A 439 0.38 3.78 -16.50
N CYS A 440 1.56 4.23 -16.08
CA CYS A 440 1.83 5.64 -15.84
C CYS A 440 2.11 6.35 -17.16
N PHE A 441 1.49 7.51 -17.38
CA PHE A 441 1.68 8.33 -18.59
C PHE A 441 2.51 9.58 -18.33
N THR A 442 2.94 9.80 -17.08
CA THR A 442 3.82 10.92 -16.74
C THR A 442 5.22 10.67 -17.29
N PRO A 443 5.77 11.60 -18.09
CA PRO A 443 7.13 11.45 -18.63
C PRO A 443 8.18 11.22 -17.52
N GLY A 444 9.08 10.25 -17.73
CA GLY A 444 10.12 9.89 -16.76
C GLY A 444 9.66 9.09 -15.55
N MET A 445 8.38 8.69 -15.50
CA MET A 445 7.85 7.84 -14.42
C MET A 445 7.23 6.52 -14.92
N ASP A 446 7.28 6.26 -16.21
CA ASP A 446 6.76 5.03 -16.82
C ASP A 446 7.69 3.85 -16.50
N ALA A 447 7.18 2.86 -15.81
CA ALA A 447 7.84 1.58 -15.49
C ALA A 447 7.34 0.42 -16.37
N GLY A 448 6.67 0.72 -17.48
CA GLY A 448 5.99 -0.27 -18.31
C GLY A 448 4.61 -0.65 -17.76
N LEU A 449 4.14 -1.83 -18.10
CA LEU A 449 2.87 -2.35 -17.61
C LEU A 449 2.98 -2.74 -16.13
N TRP A 450 2.22 -2.05 -15.29
CA TRP A 450 2.07 -2.41 -13.89
C TRP A 450 0.94 -3.43 -13.71
N ILE A 451 1.18 -4.45 -12.90
CA ILE A 451 0.20 -5.49 -12.57
C ILE A 451 0.15 -5.64 -11.05
N GLY A 452 -1.04 -5.56 -10.48
CA GLY A 452 -1.32 -5.86 -9.08
C GLY A 452 -2.46 -6.85 -8.94
N ILE A 453 -2.25 -7.92 -8.18
CA ILE A 453 -3.28 -8.89 -7.84
C ILE A 453 -3.45 -8.86 -6.31
N GLY A 454 -4.67 -8.66 -5.85
CA GLY A 454 -4.96 -8.53 -4.44
C GLY A 454 -6.37 -8.99 -4.07
N ILE A 455 -6.65 -8.89 -2.77
CA ILE A 455 -7.95 -9.23 -2.19
C ILE A 455 -8.62 -7.96 -1.70
N ASN A 456 -9.92 -7.84 -1.93
CA ASN A 456 -10.80 -6.71 -1.66
C ASN A 456 -10.61 -5.48 -2.55
N TYR A 457 -11.57 -4.56 -2.52
CA TYR A 457 -11.49 -3.28 -3.22
C TYR A 457 -10.51 -2.34 -2.51
N GLN A 458 -9.80 -1.56 -3.31
CA GLN A 458 -8.78 -0.62 -2.82
C GLN A 458 -9.38 0.65 -2.20
N PHE A 459 -10.55 1.11 -2.65
CA PHE A 459 -11.27 2.26 -2.10
C PHE A 459 -12.76 2.18 -2.39
#